data_f7fae2ff7ab468684de19222058edfc0
#
_entry.id   f7fae2ff7ab468684de19222058edfc0
#
_cell.length_a   1.000
_cell.length_b   1.000
_cell.length_c   1.000
_cell.angle_alpha   90.00
_cell.angle_beta   90.00
_cell.angle_gamma   90.00
#
_symmetry.space_group_name_H-M   'P 1'
#
loop_
_entity.id
_entity.type
_entity.pdbx_description
1 polymer ?
#
loop_
_entity_poly.entity_id
_entity_poly.type
_entity_poly.pdbx_seq_one_letter_code
_entity_poly.pdbx_strand_id
1 'polypeptide(L)'
;MTAASVSVRTRPPQVARAAPRNITRLLWVELRRNAMPFVLPLIAVLFWFDSYRIAATMPPLWVERLYYILGQGHALVDFAPFVAGAAAWMGSRDGRRGMTDLVTATVRPRWEAQLATWAATIVWAVGPYLVFMAVTLGLLGRSIDYGSPPWWPVAVGAAGVAAFTSLGFALGAFFPGRFIAPIAAFGALFAMATSSQIGFSASGGWALILPTMSANVFDKDAGIFYPFLPDVQIARVMFAAGIAVAPVGLLGLPVSAGGRRLRQSAAVVTAIGAAAAVAAVTLTSTAHVGPHGAVIPALHDAASNRPIPYTPVCDHAGIPVCVHPAYRSYLPDVTTAVGPVARELAGLPGAPAQATQVPAVFENGGPCMGGCRPTAAQLQVETIGGSPPVLHMTLNAITLPGSFGMDKSGFTGLIRLEAVHAFVGAGGGSGTPAQQVVQAALLADAGTPLAAQPHVLGFSPWALAGSGPRSAGSYPPQLSAAARRFAALPAAARHAWLAAHLAALRDGHVSVGQLP
;
A
#
# COMPACT_ATOMS: atom_id res chain seq x y z
N MET A 1 -84.47 -7.04 -37.27
CA MET A 1 -83.04 -7.26 -37.67
C MET A 1 -82.18 -7.10 -36.43
N THR A 2 -81.82 -8.23 -35.83
CA THR A 2 -81.03 -8.29 -34.59
C THR A 2 -79.56 -8.58 -34.97
N ALA A 3 -78.68 -7.61 -34.74
CA ALA A 3 -77.26 -7.74 -35.00
C ALA A 3 -76.57 -8.56 -33.85
N ALA A 4 -76.08 -9.73 -34.19
CA ALA A 4 -75.28 -10.54 -33.24
C ALA A 4 -73.85 -10.00 -33.11
N SER A 5 -73.48 -9.54 -31.91
CA SER A 5 -72.13 -9.09 -31.55
C SER A 5 -71.24 -10.31 -31.33
N VAL A 6 -70.31 -10.51 -32.21
CA VAL A 6 -69.21 -11.55 -32.05
C VAL A 6 -68.15 -10.97 -31.11
N SER A 7 -68.11 -11.46 -29.88
CA SER A 7 -67.02 -11.14 -28.96
C SER A 7 -65.78 -11.96 -29.27
N VAL A 8 -64.77 -11.36 -29.89
CA VAL A 8 -63.45 -11.98 -30.09
C VAL A 8 -62.72 -11.93 -28.76
N ARG A 9 -62.65 -13.10 -28.07
CA ARG A 9 -61.78 -13.27 -26.91
C ARG A 9 -60.33 -13.34 -27.40
N THR A 10 -59.59 -12.23 -27.32
CA THR A 10 -58.17 -12.23 -27.52
C THR A 10 -57.52 -12.89 -26.31
N ARG A 11 -56.94 -14.10 -26.49
CA ARG A 11 -56.05 -14.72 -25.51
C ARG A 11 -54.88 -13.81 -25.28
N PRO A 12 -54.52 -13.49 -23.98
CA PRO A 12 -53.32 -12.75 -23.73
C PRO A 12 -52.11 -13.52 -24.23
N PRO A 13 -51.15 -12.85 -24.88
CA PRO A 13 -49.95 -13.53 -25.40
C PRO A 13 -49.22 -14.20 -24.25
N GLN A 14 -49.03 -15.53 -24.37
CA GLN A 14 -48.17 -16.28 -23.45
C GLN A 14 -46.74 -15.75 -23.62
N VAL A 15 -46.25 -15.03 -22.62
CA VAL A 15 -44.84 -14.61 -22.56
C VAL A 15 -43.98 -15.88 -22.45
N ALA A 16 -43.47 -16.31 -23.58
CA ALA A 16 -42.56 -17.44 -23.66
C ALA A 16 -41.33 -17.12 -22.78
N ARG A 17 -41.11 -17.88 -21.69
CA ARG A 17 -39.90 -17.78 -20.88
C ARG A 17 -38.70 -17.97 -21.79
N ALA A 18 -37.88 -16.92 -21.93
CA ALA A 18 -36.64 -16.99 -22.70
C ALA A 18 -35.77 -18.14 -22.19
N ALA A 19 -35.48 -19.11 -23.04
CA ALA A 19 -34.66 -20.27 -22.70
C ALA A 19 -33.23 -19.81 -22.31
N PRO A 20 -32.55 -20.49 -21.36
CA PRO A 20 -31.20 -20.09 -20.87
C PRO A 20 -30.16 -19.96 -21.98
N ARG A 21 -30.31 -20.68 -23.09
CA ARG A 21 -29.47 -20.56 -24.30
C ARG A 21 -29.42 -19.15 -24.90
N ASN A 22 -30.44 -18.34 -24.68
CA ASN A 22 -30.50 -17.00 -25.25
C ASN A 22 -29.66 -15.96 -24.47
N ILE A 23 -29.36 -16.20 -23.18
CA ILE A 23 -28.55 -15.29 -22.34
C ILE A 23 -27.06 -15.44 -22.69
N THR A 24 -26.57 -16.64 -22.85
CA THR A 24 -25.16 -16.91 -23.23
C THR A 24 -24.83 -16.36 -24.61
N ARG A 25 -25.75 -16.51 -25.57
CA ARG A 25 -25.58 -15.91 -26.91
C ARG A 25 -25.56 -14.37 -26.85
N LEU A 26 -26.41 -13.76 -26.03
CA LEU A 26 -26.42 -12.33 -25.84
C LEU A 26 -25.12 -11.84 -25.23
N LEU A 27 -24.65 -12.48 -24.15
CA LEU A 27 -23.39 -12.15 -23.51
C LEU A 27 -22.20 -12.26 -24.49
N TRP A 28 -22.19 -13.30 -25.32
CA TRP A 28 -21.13 -13.50 -26.32
C TRP A 28 -21.11 -12.41 -27.41
N VAL A 29 -22.32 -11.94 -27.85
CA VAL A 29 -22.43 -10.81 -28.77
C VAL A 29 -21.93 -9.52 -28.11
N GLU A 30 -22.30 -9.28 -26.85
CA GLU A 30 -21.86 -8.10 -26.10
C GLU A 30 -20.35 -8.13 -25.83
N LEU A 31 -19.75 -9.30 -25.57
CA LEU A 31 -18.30 -9.45 -25.45
C LEU A 31 -17.58 -9.04 -26.74
N ARG A 32 -18.09 -9.44 -27.91
CA ARG A 32 -17.48 -9.09 -29.20
C ARG A 32 -17.65 -7.62 -29.61
N ARG A 33 -18.70 -6.96 -29.14
CA ARG A 33 -19.03 -5.57 -29.50
C ARG A 33 -18.66 -4.56 -28.42
N ASN A 34 -17.89 -5.00 -27.42
CA ASN A 34 -17.48 -4.16 -26.31
C ASN A 34 -16.44 -3.12 -26.76
N ALA A 35 -16.51 -1.92 -26.17
CA ALA A 35 -15.53 -0.85 -26.42
C ALA A 35 -14.25 -1.03 -25.59
N MET A 36 -14.27 -1.83 -24.52
CA MET A 36 -13.16 -2.00 -23.61
C MET A 36 -11.85 -2.45 -24.28
N PRO A 37 -11.84 -3.42 -25.24
CA PRO A 37 -10.62 -3.84 -25.92
C PRO A 37 -9.84 -2.70 -26.60
N PHE A 38 -10.50 -1.61 -26.98
CA PHE A 38 -9.83 -0.49 -27.64
C PHE A 38 -8.99 0.36 -26.67
N VAL A 39 -9.27 0.35 -25.38
CA VAL A 39 -8.50 1.08 -24.37
C VAL A 39 -7.40 0.23 -23.73
N LEU A 40 -7.45 -1.10 -23.87
CA LEU A 40 -6.48 -2.01 -23.26
C LEU A 40 -5.04 -1.80 -23.70
N PRO A 41 -4.71 -1.51 -24.97
CA PRO A 41 -3.32 -1.24 -25.37
C PRO A 41 -2.75 -0.02 -24.65
N LEU A 42 -3.55 1.04 -24.48
CA LEU A 42 -3.13 2.22 -23.74
C LEU A 42 -2.89 1.92 -22.27
N ILE A 43 -3.82 1.18 -21.64
CA ILE A 43 -3.67 0.73 -20.25
C ILE A 43 -2.39 -0.13 -20.11
N ALA A 44 -2.12 -1.03 -21.05
CA ALA A 44 -0.93 -1.89 -21.02
C ALA A 44 0.36 -1.07 -21.06
N VAL A 45 0.42 -0.04 -21.89
CA VAL A 45 1.58 0.87 -21.98
C VAL A 45 1.75 1.64 -20.66
N LEU A 46 0.70 2.23 -20.14
CA LEU A 46 0.76 2.97 -18.87
C LEU A 46 1.20 2.06 -17.73
N PHE A 47 0.55 0.90 -17.58
CA PHE A 47 0.88 -0.08 -16.55
C PHE A 47 2.35 -0.56 -16.65
N TRP A 48 2.87 -0.76 -17.87
CA TRP A 48 4.26 -1.12 -18.05
C TRP A 48 5.22 -0.03 -17.56
N PHE A 49 4.95 1.22 -17.87
CA PHE A 49 5.86 2.32 -17.54
C PHE A 49 5.71 2.83 -16.12
N ASP A 50 4.48 2.97 -15.64
CA ASP A 50 4.19 3.55 -14.31
C ASP A 50 4.27 2.50 -13.19
N SER A 51 3.70 1.31 -13.41
CA SER A 51 3.63 0.28 -12.39
C SER A 51 4.81 -0.71 -12.45
N TYR A 52 4.97 -1.45 -13.56
CA TYR A 52 5.91 -2.56 -13.63
C TYR A 52 7.38 -2.12 -13.60
N ARG A 53 7.77 -1.17 -14.47
CA ARG A 53 9.20 -0.75 -14.57
C ARG A 53 9.74 -0.23 -13.24
N ILE A 54 8.96 0.57 -12.55
CA ILE A 54 9.38 1.16 -11.28
C ILE A 54 9.44 0.06 -10.20
N ALA A 55 8.41 -0.79 -10.10
CA ALA A 55 8.42 -1.92 -9.17
C ALA A 55 9.61 -2.88 -9.41
N ALA A 56 10.03 -3.05 -10.67
CA ALA A 56 11.17 -3.91 -11.00
C ALA A 56 12.51 -3.35 -10.48
N THR A 57 12.61 -2.04 -10.24
CA THR A 57 13.80 -1.41 -9.64
C THR A 57 13.77 -1.42 -8.10
N MET A 58 12.61 -1.73 -7.49
CA MET A 58 12.49 -1.81 -6.04
C MET A 58 13.22 -3.03 -5.47
N PRO A 59 13.57 -3.03 -4.18
CA PRO A 59 14.16 -4.17 -3.50
C PRO A 59 13.44 -5.49 -3.82
N PRO A 60 14.16 -6.63 -3.91
CA PRO A 60 13.59 -7.92 -4.32
C PRO A 60 12.79 -8.58 -3.18
N LEU A 61 11.85 -7.84 -2.63
CA LEU A 61 10.91 -8.26 -1.60
C LEU A 61 9.48 -8.11 -2.11
N TRP A 62 8.63 -9.11 -1.89
CA TRP A 62 7.24 -9.05 -2.35
C TRP A 62 6.49 -7.82 -1.83
N VAL A 63 6.65 -7.53 -0.55
CA VAL A 63 6.00 -6.37 0.09
C VAL A 63 6.40 -5.08 -0.61
N GLU A 64 7.70 -4.87 -0.89
CA GLU A 64 8.19 -3.64 -1.51
C GLU A 64 7.65 -3.43 -2.92
N ARG A 65 7.78 -4.43 -3.76
CA ARG A 65 7.34 -4.36 -5.16
C ARG A 65 5.83 -4.24 -5.28
N LEU A 66 5.09 -4.99 -4.45
CA LEU A 66 3.63 -4.92 -4.44
C LEU A 66 3.11 -3.67 -3.73
N TYR A 67 3.83 -3.16 -2.74
CA TYR A 67 3.50 -1.87 -2.14
C TYR A 67 3.47 -0.76 -3.19
N TYR A 68 4.45 -0.69 -4.08
CA TYR A 68 4.44 0.30 -5.16
C TYR A 68 3.25 0.09 -6.10
N ILE A 69 3.09 -1.11 -6.64
CA ILE A 69 2.06 -1.40 -7.67
C ILE A 69 0.63 -1.28 -7.11
N LEU A 70 0.39 -1.92 -5.98
CA LEU A 70 -0.95 -2.09 -5.40
C LEU A 70 -1.15 -1.22 -4.16
N GLY A 71 -0.10 -1.05 -3.39
CA GLY A 71 -0.09 -0.31 -2.15
C GLY A 71 -0.33 1.18 -2.36
N GLN A 72 0.37 1.81 -3.27
CA GLN A 72 0.15 3.21 -3.65
C GLN A 72 -1.00 3.38 -4.66
N GLY A 73 -1.59 2.28 -5.11
CA GLY A 73 -2.73 2.30 -6.01
C GLY A 73 -2.40 2.55 -7.48
N HIS A 74 -1.11 2.52 -7.88
CA HIS A 74 -0.71 2.77 -9.27
C HIS A 74 -1.46 1.89 -10.26
N ALA A 75 -1.53 0.57 -10.02
CA ALA A 75 -2.27 -0.33 -10.88
C ALA A 75 -3.76 0.05 -11.02
N LEU A 76 -4.39 0.55 -9.97
CA LEU A 76 -5.78 0.98 -10.03
C LEU A 76 -5.92 2.33 -10.73
N VAL A 77 -4.97 3.25 -10.54
CA VAL A 77 -4.92 4.55 -11.24
C VAL A 77 -4.76 4.34 -12.74
N ASP A 78 -3.94 3.38 -13.15
CA ASP A 78 -3.76 3.02 -14.57
C ASP A 78 -5.03 2.43 -15.20
N PHE A 79 -5.88 1.76 -14.45
CA PHE A 79 -7.09 1.11 -14.95
C PHE A 79 -8.36 1.95 -14.77
N ALA A 80 -8.60 2.51 -13.59
CA ALA A 80 -9.89 3.06 -13.20
C ALA A 80 -10.46 4.13 -14.15
N PRO A 81 -9.70 5.15 -14.60
CA PRO A 81 -10.21 6.17 -15.51
C PRO A 81 -10.68 5.59 -16.84
N PHE A 82 -9.88 4.70 -17.42
CA PHE A 82 -10.16 4.12 -18.73
C PHE A 82 -11.32 3.14 -18.69
N VAL A 83 -11.38 2.27 -17.68
CA VAL A 83 -12.49 1.32 -17.54
C VAL A 83 -13.79 2.04 -17.20
N ALA A 84 -13.77 3.10 -16.37
CA ALA A 84 -14.95 3.92 -16.08
C ALA A 84 -15.45 4.64 -17.33
N GLY A 85 -14.55 5.25 -18.10
CA GLY A 85 -14.89 5.93 -19.34
C GLY A 85 -15.46 4.98 -20.39
N ALA A 86 -14.79 3.85 -20.66
CA ALA A 86 -15.26 2.85 -21.61
C ALA A 86 -16.60 2.21 -21.17
N ALA A 87 -16.77 1.96 -19.88
CA ALA A 87 -18.01 1.45 -19.34
C ALA A 87 -19.16 2.48 -19.47
N ALA A 88 -18.88 3.77 -19.22
CA ALA A 88 -19.86 4.84 -19.44
C ALA A 88 -20.25 4.97 -20.90
N TRP A 89 -19.29 4.79 -21.81
CA TRP A 89 -19.58 4.72 -23.25
C TRP A 89 -20.50 3.56 -23.59
N MET A 90 -20.28 2.38 -23.02
CA MET A 90 -21.13 1.21 -23.23
C MET A 90 -22.52 1.40 -22.62
N GLY A 91 -22.62 1.91 -21.38
CA GLY A 91 -23.89 2.17 -20.70
C GLY A 91 -24.77 3.21 -21.41
N SER A 92 -24.15 4.23 -22.05
CA SER A 92 -24.85 5.29 -22.79
C SER A 92 -25.26 4.92 -24.23
N ARG A 93 -24.86 3.73 -24.72
CA ARG A 93 -24.97 3.32 -26.13
C ARG A 93 -26.39 3.44 -26.70
N ASP A 94 -27.37 2.94 -25.99
CA ASP A 94 -28.76 2.88 -26.47
C ASP A 94 -29.38 4.27 -26.53
N GLY A 95 -29.15 5.10 -25.50
CA GLY A 95 -29.65 6.47 -25.47
C GLY A 95 -28.98 7.37 -26.51
N ARG A 96 -27.68 7.24 -26.72
CA ARG A 96 -26.95 8.02 -27.75
C ARG A 96 -27.40 7.73 -29.19
N ARG A 97 -27.87 6.51 -29.45
CA ARG A 97 -28.36 6.08 -30.77
C ARG A 97 -29.84 6.36 -30.97
N GLY A 98 -30.53 6.94 -29.98
CA GLY A 98 -31.98 7.18 -30.07
C GLY A 98 -32.81 5.87 -30.13
N MET A 99 -32.25 4.74 -29.67
CA MET A 99 -32.86 3.43 -29.78
C MET A 99 -33.69 3.06 -28.54
N THR A 100 -33.88 3.99 -27.62
CA THR A 100 -34.57 3.74 -26.34
C THR A 100 -35.99 3.19 -26.56
N ASP A 101 -36.75 3.77 -27.49
CA ASP A 101 -38.13 3.35 -27.78
C ASP A 101 -38.16 1.94 -28.43
N LEU A 102 -37.22 1.66 -29.32
CA LEU A 102 -37.08 0.34 -29.95
C LEU A 102 -36.76 -0.75 -28.93
N VAL A 103 -35.82 -0.45 -28.00
CA VAL A 103 -35.46 -1.40 -26.94
C VAL A 103 -36.62 -1.61 -25.96
N THR A 104 -37.39 -0.59 -25.64
CA THR A 104 -38.60 -0.72 -24.77
C THR A 104 -39.71 -1.47 -25.43
N ALA A 105 -39.83 -1.47 -26.77
CA ALA A 105 -40.80 -2.24 -27.54
C ALA A 105 -40.47 -3.74 -27.64
N THR A 106 -39.26 -4.16 -27.20
CA THR A 106 -38.88 -5.57 -27.25
C THR A 106 -39.53 -6.38 -26.11
N VAL A 107 -39.75 -7.67 -26.34
CA VAL A 107 -40.34 -8.59 -25.35
C VAL A 107 -39.38 -8.78 -24.13
N ARG A 108 -38.11 -8.50 -24.30
CA ARG A 108 -37.09 -8.67 -23.24
C ARG A 108 -37.02 -7.42 -22.38
N PRO A 109 -37.02 -7.58 -21.03
CA PRO A 109 -36.85 -6.46 -20.12
C PRO A 109 -35.51 -5.73 -20.36
N ARG A 110 -35.55 -4.40 -20.43
CA ARG A 110 -34.35 -3.56 -20.66
C ARG A 110 -33.22 -3.87 -19.68
N TRP A 111 -33.54 -4.15 -18.41
CA TRP A 111 -32.55 -4.47 -17.39
C TRP A 111 -31.76 -5.75 -17.68
N GLU A 112 -32.40 -6.79 -18.22
CA GLU A 112 -31.68 -8.04 -18.62
C GLU A 112 -30.66 -7.77 -19.74
N ALA A 113 -31.01 -6.92 -20.71
CA ALA A 113 -30.08 -6.52 -21.75
C ALA A 113 -28.91 -5.70 -21.18
N GLN A 114 -29.21 -4.76 -20.28
CA GLN A 114 -28.18 -3.96 -19.56
C GLN A 114 -27.25 -4.83 -18.71
N LEU A 115 -27.80 -5.84 -18.01
CA LEU A 115 -26.99 -6.79 -17.24
C LEU A 115 -26.04 -7.58 -18.13
N ALA A 116 -26.47 -8.02 -19.32
CA ALA A 116 -25.57 -8.72 -20.25
C ALA A 116 -24.45 -7.82 -20.77
N THR A 117 -24.76 -6.56 -21.10
CA THR A 117 -23.75 -5.58 -21.53
C THR A 117 -22.79 -5.24 -20.39
N TRP A 118 -23.30 -5.02 -19.17
CA TRP A 118 -22.51 -4.79 -17.99
C TRP A 118 -21.57 -5.97 -17.68
N ALA A 119 -22.11 -7.20 -17.65
CA ALA A 119 -21.31 -8.39 -17.40
C ALA A 119 -20.18 -8.57 -18.42
N ALA A 120 -20.48 -8.34 -19.71
CA ALA A 120 -19.45 -8.35 -20.76
C ALA A 120 -18.37 -7.28 -20.52
N THR A 121 -18.77 -6.09 -20.05
CA THR A 121 -17.85 -4.98 -19.76
C THR A 121 -16.98 -5.30 -18.53
N ILE A 122 -17.55 -5.92 -17.48
CA ILE A 122 -16.78 -6.41 -16.30
C ILE A 122 -15.75 -7.45 -16.71
N VAL A 123 -16.13 -8.45 -17.54
CA VAL A 123 -15.20 -9.47 -18.00
C VAL A 123 -14.00 -8.85 -18.75
N TRP A 124 -14.24 -7.87 -19.61
CA TRP A 124 -13.20 -7.15 -20.33
C TRP A 124 -12.39 -6.16 -19.47
N ALA A 125 -12.89 -5.72 -18.34
CA ALA A 125 -12.17 -4.85 -17.42
C ALA A 125 -11.31 -5.68 -16.43
N VAL A 126 -11.93 -6.64 -15.75
CA VAL A 126 -11.29 -7.43 -14.70
C VAL A 126 -10.37 -8.52 -15.26
N GLY A 127 -10.76 -9.16 -16.38
CA GLY A 127 -9.96 -10.21 -17.00
C GLY A 127 -8.54 -9.75 -17.36
N PRO A 128 -8.37 -8.72 -18.17
CA PRO A 128 -7.05 -8.16 -18.48
C PRO A 128 -6.28 -7.65 -17.24
N TYR A 129 -6.96 -7.04 -16.25
CA TYR A 129 -6.32 -6.66 -15.00
C TYR A 129 -5.66 -7.88 -14.33
N LEU A 130 -6.39 -8.99 -14.19
CA LEU A 130 -5.87 -10.22 -13.60
C LEU A 130 -4.72 -10.81 -14.43
N VAL A 131 -4.81 -10.77 -15.77
CA VAL A 131 -3.74 -11.21 -16.66
C VAL A 131 -2.50 -10.35 -16.48
N PHE A 132 -2.64 -9.02 -16.44
CA PHE A 132 -1.52 -8.11 -16.24
C PHE A 132 -0.86 -8.33 -14.88
N MET A 133 -1.66 -8.51 -13.83
CA MET A 133 -1.14 -8.85 -12.50
C MET A 133 -0.42 -10.19 -12.48
N ALA A 134 -0.98 -11.24 -13.10
CA ALA A 134 -0.34 -12.55 -13.17
C ALA A 134 1.01 -12.50 -13.91
N VAL A 135 1.07 -11.79 -15.05
CA VAL A 135 2.32 -11.59 -15.80
C VAL A 135 3.34 -10.81 -14.95
N THR A 136 2.91 -9.72 -14.31
CA THR A 136 3.77 -8.90 -13.46
C THR A 136 4.33 -9.69 -12.28
N LEU A 137 3.48 -10.42 -11.56
CA LEU A 137 3.91 -11.26 -10.45
C LEU A 137 4.87 -12.36 -10.92
N GLY A 138 4.61 -12.97 -12.10
CA GLY A 138 5.49 -13.97 -12.69
C GLY A 138 6.87 -13.40 -13.09
N LEU A 139 6.91 -12.15 -13.61
CA LEU A 139 8.16 -11.49 -13.98
C LEU A 139 8.95 -11.04 -12.72
N LEU A 140 8.29 -10.39 -11.77
CA LEU A 140 8.92 -9.92 -10.54
C LEU A 140 9.40 -11.07 -9.65
N GLY A 141 8.65 -12.17 -9.61
CA GLY A 141 8.98 -13.36 -8.82
C GLY A 141 10.27 -14.07 -9.24
N ARG A 142 10.76 -13.84 -10.48
CA ARG A 142 12.03 -14.42 -10.94
C ARG A 142 13.26 -13.91 -10.18
N SER A 143 13.13 -12.79 -9.50
CA SER A 143 14.23 -12.14 -8.75
C SER A 143 13.93 -12.02 -7.25
N ILE A 144 12.90 -12.71 -6.76
CA ILE A 144 12.53 -12.73 -5.34
C ILE A 144 12.69 -14.16 -4.85
N ASP A 145 13.68 -14.35 -3.95
CA ASP A 145 14.06 -15.69 -3.48
C ASP A 145 13.28 -16.14 -2.23
N TYR A 146 12.49 -15.23 -1.61
CA TYR A 146 11.82 -15.52 -0.35
C TYR A 146 10.32 -15.18 -0.37
N GLY A 147 9.51 -16.07 0.21
CA GLY A 147 8.08 -15.87 0.39
C GLY A 147 7.24 -16.09 -0.87
N SER A 148 5.98 -15.71 -0.78
CA SER A 148 5.01 -15.78 -1.87
C SER A 148 4.28 -14.45 -2.02
N PRO A 149 3.79 -14.12 -3.23
CA PRO A 149 3.07 -12.87 -3.41
C PRO A 149 1.76 -12.88 -2.62
N PRO A 150 1.47 -11.83 -1.83
CA PRO A 150 0.18 -11.69 -1.18
C PRO A 150 -0.90 -11.44 -2.23
N TRP A 151 -1.91 -12.30 -2.32
CA TRP A 151 -2.96 -12.24 -3.32
C TRP A 151 -4.12 -11.27 -2.96
N TRP A 152 -4.31 -10.96 -1.67
CA TRP A 152 -5.37 -10.05 -1.23
C TRP A 152 -5.32 -8.66 -1.88
N PRO A 153 -4.17 -8.00 -1.99
CA PRO A 153 -4.06 -6.72 -2.71
C PRO A 153 -4.48 -6.82 -4.18
N VAL A 154 -4.21 -7.95 -4.84
CA VAL A 154 -4.67 -8.20 -6.21
C VAL A 154 -6.20 -8.30 -6.26
N ALA A 155 -6.82 -8.97 -5.28
CA ALA A 155 -8.27 -9.07 -5.16
C ALA A 155 -8.92 -7.70 -4.93
N VAL A 156 -8.31 -6.84 -4.10
CA VAL A 156 -8.76 -5.45 -3.88
C VAL A 156 -8.72 -4.65 -5.18
N GLY A 157 -7.62 -4.73 -5.93
CA GLY A 157 -7.51 -4.05 -7.22
C GLY A 157 -8.55 -4.54 -8.22
N ALA A 158 -8.78 -5.86 -8.32
CA ALA A 158 -9.81 -6.43 -9.19
C ALA A 158 -11.22 -5.97 -8.81
N ALA A 159 -11.53 -5.94 -7.52
CA ALA A 159 -12.80 -5.42 -7.01
C ALA A 159 -12.95 -3.90 -7.27
N GLY A 160 -11.86 -3.14 -7.13
CA GLY A 160 -11.80 -1.71 -7.47
C GLY A 160 -12.07 -1.46 -8.96
N VAL A 161 -11.42 -2.21 -9.85
CA VAL A 161 -11.68 -2.15 -11.30
C VAL A 161 -13.15 -2.47 -11.60
N ALA A 162 -13.73 -3.49 -10.95
CA ALA A 162 -15.15 -3.81 -11.10
C ALA A 162 -16.06 -2.67 -10.61
N ALA A 163 -15.73 -2.03 -9.48
CA ALA A 163 -16.48 -0.91 -8.92
C ALA A 163 -16.49 0.29 -9.87
N PHE A 164 -15.32 0.73 -10.35
CA PHE A 164 -15.23 1.86 -11.30
C PHE A 164 -15.90 1.56 -12.63
N THR A 165 -15.80 0.31 -13.12
CA THR A 165 -16.53 -0.15 -14.31
C THR A 165 -18.03 -0.04 -14.10
N SER A 166 -18.55 -0.50 -12.96
CA SER A 166 -20.00 -0.48 -12.66
C SER A 166 -20.53 0.93 -12.47
N LEU A 167 -19.77 1.80 -11.78
CA LEU A 167 -20.11 3.22 -11.63
C LEU A 167 -20.14 3.92 -12.99
N GLY A 168 -19.11 3.73 -13.81
CA GLY A 168 -19.06 4.30 -15.15
C GLY A 168 -20.25 3.83 -16.01
N PHE A 169 -20.52 2.52 -16.02
CA PHE A 169 -21.64 1.95 -16.74
C PHE A 169 -22.99 2.53 -16.30
N ALA A 170 -23.24 2.63 -15.00
CA ALA A 170 -24.46 3.20 -14.46
C ALA A 170 -24.60 4.68 -14.81
N LEU A 171 -23.53 5.49 -14.68
CA LEU A 171 -23.51 6.88 -15.10
C LEU A 171 -23.88 7.03 -16.58
N GLY A 172 -23.29 6.19 -17.45
CA GLY A 172 -23.63 6.19 -18.88
C GLY A 172 -25.10 5.81 -19.16
N ALA A 173 -25.64 4.86 -18.42
CA ALA A 173 -27.01 4.41 -18.60
C ALA A 173 -28.05 5.41 -18.09
N PHE A 174 -27.77 6.14 -16.98
CA PHE A 174 -28.65 7.17 -16.43
C PHE A 174 -28.57 8.50 -17.21
N PHE A 175 -27.37 8.85 -17.68
CA PHE A 175 -27.10 10.13 -18.35
C PHE A 175 -26.52 9.90 -19.75
N PRO A 176 -27.34 9.41 -20.70
CA PRO A 176 -26.85 9.06 -22.02
C PRO A 176 -26.45 10.32 -22.81
N GLY A 177 -25.15 10.52 -22.99
CA GLY A 177 -24.58 11.65 -23.70
C GLY A 177 -23.20 11.34 -24.25
N ARG A 178 -22.75 12.15 -25.23
CA ARG A 178 -21.43 12.00 -25.86
C ARG A 178 -20.28 12.33 -24.89
N PHE A 179 -20.52 13.15 -23.89
CA PHE A 179 -19.52 13.61 -22.93
C PHE A 179 -19.46 12.78 -21.65
N ILE A 180 -20.36 11.82 -21.46
CA ILE A 180 -20.42 11.06 -20.21
C ILE A 180 -19.18 10.17 -20.01
N ALA A 181 -18.59 9.66 -21.09
CA ALA A 181 -17.40 8.85 -21.04
C ALA A 181 -16.18 9.63 -20.50
N PRO A 182 -15.79 10.79 -21.06
CA PRO A 182 -14.73 11.59 -20.47
C PRO A 182 -15.06 12.08 -19.05
N ILE A 183 -16.32 12.44 -18.74
CA ILE A 183 -16.73 12.84 -17.40
C ILE A 183 -16.50 11.69 -16.41
N ALA A 184 -16.89 10.46 -16.77
CA ALA A 184 -16.67 9.29 -15.91
C ALA A 184 -15.17 8.98 -15.73
N ALA A 185 -14.36 9.11 -16.77
CA ALA A 185 -12.93 8.93 -16.71
C ALA A 185 -12.25 9.95 -15.79
N PHE A 186 -12.52 11.24 -15.98
CA PHE A 186 -12.00 12.31 -15.13
C PHE A 186 -12.52 12.21 -13.70
N GLY A 187 -13.80 11.85 -13.52
CA GLY A 187 -14.39 11.60 -12.19
C GLY A 187 -13.70 10.47 -11.44
N ALA A 188 -13.34 9.39 -12.13
CA ALA A 188 -12.58 8.29 -11.54
C ALA A 188 -11.17 8.75 -11.15
N LEU A 189 -10.46 9.45 -12.04
CA LEU A 189 -9.12 10.00 -11.75
C LEU A 189 -9.16 10.96 -10.56
N PHE A 190 -10.13 11.87 -10.54
CA PHE A 190 -10.32 12.82 -9.45
C PHE A 190 -10.64 12.11 -8.12
N ALA A 191 -11.49 11.09 -8.13
CA ALA A 191 -11.80 10.29 -6.95
C ALA A 191 -10.55 9.57 -6.41
N MET A 192 -9.69 9.07 -7.29
CA MET A 192 -8.42 8.46 -6.90
C MET A 192 -7.47 9.48 -6.28
N ALA A 193 -7.26 10.62 -6.93
CA ALA A 193 -6.39 11.69 -6.45
C ALA A 193 -6.87 12.27 -5.10
N THR A 194 -8.17 12.51 -4.95
CA THR A 194 -8.73 13.04 -3.69
C THR A 194 -8.70 11.99 -2.57
N SER A 195 -8.92 10.71 -2.89
CA SER A 195 -8.86 9.66 -1.88
C SER A 195 -7.47 9.53 -1.26
N SER A 196 -6.39 9.74 -2.02
CA SER A 196 -5.03 9.75 -1.48
C SER A 196 -4.83 10.91 -0.50
N GLN A 197 -5.28 12.12 -0.85
CA GLN A 197 -5.15 13.31 0.00
C GLN A 197 -6.00 13.21 1.28
N ILE A 198 -7.25 12.77 1.16
CA ILE A 198 -8.12 12.55 2.31
C ILE A 198 -7.51 11.51 3.23
N GLY A 199 -6.99 10.45 2.67
CA GLY A 199 -6.36 9.40 3.42
C GLY A 199 -5.14 9.85 4.20
N PHE A 200 -4.32 10.76 3.67
CA PHE A 200 -3.18 11.34 4.38
C PHE A 200 -3.59 12.25 5.55
N SER A 201 -4.77 12.84 5.51
CA SER A 201 -5.25 13.78 6.52
C SER A 201 -6.25 13.20 7.51
N ALA A 202 -6.85 12.06 7.21
CA ALA A 202 -7.92 11.48 8.01
C ALA A 202 -7.39 10.72 9.24
N SER A 203 -8.00 10.97 10.39
CA SER A 203 -7.66 10.34 11.67
C SER A 203 -8.53 9.14 12.05
N GLY A 204 -9.33 8.60 11.12
CA GLY A 204 -10.27 7.53 11.43
C GLY A 204 -10.08 6.27 10.58
N GLY A 205 -10.40 5.10 11.14
CA GLY A 205 -10.33 3.81 10.46
C GLY A 205 -11.16 3.72 9.17
N TRP A 206 -12.21 4.54 9.03
CA TRP A 206 -13.01 4.64 7.80
C TRP A 206 -12.17 5.03 6.57
N ALA A 207 -11.09 5.79 6.77
CA ALA A 207 -10.21 6.18 5.67
C ALA A 207 -9.49 4.99 5.03
N LEU A 208 -9.33 3.90 5.76
CA LEU A 208 -8.71 2.66 5.26
C LEU A 208 -9.49 2.01 4.11
N ILE A 209 -10.78 2.37 3.92
CA ILE A 209 -11.59 1.84 2.83
C ILE A 209 -11.29 2.52 1.48
N LEU A 210 -10.64 3.68 1.51
CA LEU A 210 -10.37 4.46 0.30
C LEU A 210 -9.43 3.71 -0.66
N PRO A 211 -9.62 3.83 -1.98
CA PRO A 211 -8.92 3.00 -2.96
C PRO A 211 -7.38 3.15 -2.97
N THR A 212 -6.89 4.34 -2.64
CA THR A 212 -5.46 4.68 -2.68
C THR A 212 -4.80 4.71 -1.31
N MET A 213 -5.53 4.34 -0.25
CA MET A 213 -5.06 4.36 1.14
C MET A 213 -4.32 3.10 1.56
N SER A 214 -3.55 2.54 0.70
CA SER A 214 -2.85 1.30 1.00
C SER A 214 -1.54 1.47 1.75
N ALA A 215 -0.93 2.65 1.67
CA ALA A 215 0.38 2.90 2.25
C ALA A 215 0.49 2.58 3.75
N ASN A 216 -0.61 2.73 4.49
CA ASN A 216 -0.61 2.55 5.94
C ASN A 216 -1.21 1.22 6.41
N VAL A 217 -1.56 0.36 5.49
CA VAL A 217 -2.20 -0.93 5.77
C VAL A 217 -1.21 -2.07 5.76
N PHE A 218 -0.07 -1.84 5.13
CA PHE A 218 0.96 -2.86 5.01
C PHE A 218 2.00 -2.68 6.11
N ASP A 219 2.14 -3.69 6.94
CA ASP A 219 3.35 -3.89 7.69
C ASP A 219 4.51 -4.09 6.70
N LYS A 220 5.60 -3.37 6.91
CA LYS A 220 6.82 -3.45 6.08
C LYS A 220 7.45 -4.83 6.10
N ASP A 221 7.16 -5.60 7.11
CA ASP A 221 7.64 -6.96 7.32
C ASP A 221 6.57 -8.03 7.04
N ALA A 222 5.43 -7.63 6.46
CA ALA A 222 4.35 -8.55 6.14
C ALA A 222 4.80 -9.67 5.18
N GLY A 223 4.58 -10.91 5.58
CA GLY A 223 5.04 -12.09 4.85
C GLY A 223 6.52 -12.42 5.04
N ILE A 224 7.26 -11.67 5.88
CA ILE A 224 8.65 -11.91 6.25
C ILE A 224 8.71 -12.40 7.70
N PHE A 225 8.55 -11.52 8.68
CA PHE A 225 8.54 -11.89 10.10
C PHE A 225 7.18 -12.31 10.60
N TYR A 226 6.11 -11.74 10.04
CA TYR A 226 4.72 -12.02 10.40
C TYR A 226 3.87 -12.25 9.16
N PRO A 227 2.77 -13.04 9.27
CA PRO A 227 1.85 -13.21 8.17
C PRO A 227 1.23 -11.88 7.72
N PHE A 228 0.87 -11.81 6.45
CA PHE A 228 0.14 -10.66 5.92
C PHE A 228 -1.27 -10.58 6.53
N LEU A 229 -1.63 -9.43 7.12
CA LEU A 229 -2.96 -9.20 7.70
C LEU A 229 -4.00 -8.91 6.60
N PRO A 230 -5.01 -9.78 6.42
CA PRO A 230 -6.02 -9.59 5.37
C PRO A 230 -7.19 -8.69 5.77
N ASP A 231 -7.31 -8.31 7.04
CA ASP A 231 -8.48 -7.66 7.64
C ASP A 231 -9.00 -6.49 6.82
N VAL A 232 -8.16 -5.49 6.59
CA VAL A 232 -8.52 -4.30 5.81
C VAL A 232 -8.76 -4.64 4.34
N GLN A 233 -8.04 -5.61 3.79
CA GLN A 233 -8.20 -6.03 2.40
C GLN A 233 -9.57 -6.69 2.18
N ILE A 234 -10.02 -7.51 3.13
CA ILE A 234 -11.36 -8.12 3.10
C ILE A 234 -12.43 -7.03 3.12
N ALA A 235 -12.32 -6.06 4.03
CA ALA A 235 -13.27 -4.94 4.10
C ALA A 235 -13.28 -4.12 2.79
N ARG A 236 -12.12 -3.88 2.16
CA ARG A 236 -12.01 -3.21 0.86
C ARG A 236 -12.67 -3.97 -0.27
N VAL A 237 -12.46 -5.28 -0.34
CA VAL A 237 -13.13 -6.13 -1.33
C VAL A 237 -14.64 -6.09 -1.13
N MET A 238 -15.13 -6.17 0.10
CA MET A 238 -16.56 -6.05 0.42
C MET A 238 -17.12 -4.70 -0.01
N PHE A 239 -16.42 -3.61 0.29
CA PHE A 239 -16.84 -2.26 -0.13
C PHE A 239 -16.90 -2.12 -1.63
N ALA A 240 -15.81 -2.48 -2.33
CA ALA A 240 -15.73 -2.36 -3.78
C ALA A 240 -16.75 -3.25 -4.49
N ALA A 241 -16.98 -4.48 -3.99
CA ALA A 241 -18.02 -5.37 -4.49
C ALA A 241 -19.42 -4.77 -4.28
N GLY A 242 -19.67 -4.18 -3.11
CA GLY A 242 -20.90 -3.46 -2.83
C GLY A 242 -21.14 -2.31 -3.80
N ILE A 243 -20.12 -1.49 -4.05
CA ILE A 243 -20.14 -0.40 -5.04
C ILE A 243 -20.27 -0.93 -6.48
N ALA A 244 -19.74 -2.12 -6.79
CA ALA A 244 -19.93 -2.73 -8.11
C ALA A 244 -21.38 -3.19 -8.33
N VAL A 245 -22.04 -3.72 -7.31
CA VAL A 245 -23.37 -4.36 -7.41
C VAL A 245 -24.51 -3.36 -7.27
N ALA A 246 -24.44 -2.41 -6.32
CA ALA A 246 -25.55 -1.51 -6.02
C ALA A 246 -26.03 -0.66 -7.22
N PRO A 247 -25.16 -0.02 -8.02
CA PRO A 247 -25.57 0.79 -9.17
C PRO A 247 -26.27 -0.03 -10.26
N VAL A 248 -25.87 -1.29 -10.41
CA VAL A 248 -26.46 -2.21 -11.40
C VAL A 248 -27.89 -2.59 -11.01
N GLY A 249 -28.14 -2.79 -9.71
CA GLY A 249 -29.49 -2.97 -9.19
C GLY A 249 -30.34 -1.71 -9.41
N LEU A 250 -29.80 -0.51 -9.17
CA LEU A 250 -30.50 0.76 -9.39
C LEU A 250 -31.01 0.91 -10.83
N LEU A 251 -30.30 0.40 -11.83
CA LEU A 251 -30.73 0.43 -13.24
C LEU A 251 -32.04 -0.34 -13.48
N GLY A 252 -32.35 -1.32 -12.64
CA GLY A 252 -33.59 -2.10 -12.74
C GLY A 252 -34.80 -1.48 -12.06
N LEU A 253 -34.64 -0.44 -11.22
CA LEU A 253 -35.75 0.15 -10.46
C LEU A 253 -36.77 0.95 -11.34
N PRO A 254 -36.32 1.76 -12.34
CA PRO A 254 -37.25 2.56 -13.15
C PRO A 254 -38.00 1.76 -14.23
N VAL A 255 -37.81 0.45 -14.33
CA VAL A 255 -38.43 -0.37 -15.37
C VAL A 255 -39.91 -0.58 -15.09
N SER A 256 -40.79 0.22 -15.72
CA SER A 256 -42.22 0.13 -15.60
C SER A 256 -42.82 -1.12 -16.29
N ALA A 257 -42.17 -1.63 -17.33
CA ALA A 257 -42.66 -2.74 -18.15
C ALA A 257 -42.33 -4.15 -17.64
N GLY A 258 -41.45 -4.29 -16.65
CA GLY A 258 -40.90 -5.59 -16.21
C GLY A 258 -41.69 -6.34 -15.13
N GLY A 259 -42.79 -5.79 -14.66
CA GLY A 259 -43.59 -6.39 -13.59
C GLY A 259 -42.95 -6.27 -12.20
N ARG A 260 -43.78 -6.48 -11.15
CA ARG A 260 -43.39 -6.33 -9.72
C ARG A 260 -42.19 -7.17 -9.31
N ARG A 261 -42.08 -8.40 -9.84
CA ARG A 261 -40.98 -9.34 -9.50
C ARG A 261 -39.61 -8.83 -9.94
N LEU A 262 -39.51 -8.28 -11.15
CA LEU A 262 -38.22 -7.78 -11.66
C LEU A 262 -37.74 -6.56 -10.88
N ARG A 263 -38.65 -5.66 -10.55
CA ARG A 263 -38.38 -4.49 -9.70
C ARG A 263 -37.96 -4.92 -8.28
N GLN A 264 -38.59 -5.96 -7.71
CA GLN A 264 -38.19 -6.53 -6.43
C GLN A 264 -36.79 -7.12 -6.50
N SER A 265 -36.46 -7.89 -7.54
CA SER A 265 -35.10 -8.44 -7.73
C SER A 265 -34.06 -7.32 -7.85
N ALA A 266 -34.34 -6.25 -8.59
CA ALA A 266 -33.47 -5.10 -8.73
C ALA A 266 -33.25 -4.37 -7.38
N ALA A 267 -34.34 -4.19 -6.61
CA ALA A 267 -34.26 -3.60 -5.27
C ALA A 267 -33.43 -4.45 -4.29
N VAL A 268 -33.60 -5.77 -4.34
CA VAL A 268 -32.79 -6.71 -3.52
C VAL A 268 -31.32 -6.62 -3.89
N VAL A 269 -30.97 -6.60 -5.18
CA VAL A 269 -29.57 -6.46 -5.64
C VAL A 269 -28.98 -5.13 -5.17
N THR A 270 -29.72 -4.02 -5.29
CA THR A 270 -29.30 -2.71 -4.78
C THR A 270 -29.06 -2.76 -3.26
N ALA A 271 -30.03 -3.32 -2.52
CA ALA A 271 -29.95 -3.40 -1.05
C ALA A 271 -28.76 -4.25 -0.58
N ILE A 272 -28.50 -5.39 -1.23
CA ILE A 272 -27.34 -6.24 -0.92
C ILE A 272 -26.04 -5.46 -1.16
N GLY A 273 -25.91 -4.80 -2.31
CA GLY A 273 -24.71 -4.03 -2.62
C GLY A 273 -24.49 -2.87 -1.64
N ALA A 274 -25.55 -2.12 -1.34
CA ALA A 274 -25.49 -1.02 -0.36
C ALA A 274 -25.16 -1.53 1.05
N ALA A 275 -25.81 -2.62 1.48
CA ALA A 275 -25.54 -3.23 2.79
C ALA A 275 -24.07 -3.70 2.92
N ALA A 276 -23.52 -4.32 1.88
CA ALA A 276 -22.12 -4.73 1.86
C ALA A 276 -21.17 -3.52 1.98
N ALA A 277 -21.43 -2.44 1.26
CA ALA A 277 -20.63 -1.22 1.33
C ALA A 277 -20.71 -0.57 2.73
N VAL A 278 -21.91 -0.46 3.29
CA VAL A 278 -22.13 0.11 4.64
C VAL A 278 -21.46 -0.78 5.71
N ALA A 279 -21.62 -2.10 5.63
CA ALA A 279 -20.99 -3.03 6.56
C ALA A 279 -19.45 -2.90 6.52
N ALA A 280 -18.87 -2.77 5.33
CA ALA A 280 -17.43 -2.58 5.18
C ALA A 280 -16.95 -1.27 5.84
N VAL A 281 -17.67 -0.16 5.67
CA VAL A 281 -17.35 1.13 6.33
C VAL A 281 -17.49 0.99 7.85
N THR A 282 -18.54 0.32 8.33
CA THR A 282 -18.73 0.10 9.77
C THR A 282 -17.60 -0.75 10.36
N LEU A 283 -17.20 -1.83 9.66
CA LEU A 283 -16.08 -2.67 10.08
C LEU A 283 -14.77 -1.88 10.15
N THR A 284 -14.46 -1.10 9.11
CA THR A 284 -13.22 -0.30 9.11
C THR A 284 -13.23 0.83 10.15
N SER A 285 -14.39 1.34 10.55
CA SER A 285 -14.47 2.34 11.62
C SER A 285 -14.04 1.80 12.99
N THR A 286 -14.06 0.47 13.19
CA THR A 286 -13.56 -0.21 14.40
C THR A 286 -12.08 -0.58 14.32
N ALA A 287 -11.44 -0.29 13.17
CA ALA A 287 -10.03 -0.62 12.98
C ALA A 287 -9.14 0.18 13.92
N HIS A 288 -8.12 -0.48 14.42
CA HIS A 288 -7.03 0.14 15.16
C HIS A 288 -5.68 -0.35 14.62
N VAL A 289 -4.64 0.40 14.90
CA VAL A 289 -3.28 0.02 14.49
C VAL A 289 -2.70 -0.90 15.54
N GLY A 290 -2.44 -2.14 15.14
CA GLY A 290 -1.69 -3.12 15.91
C GLY A 290 -0.19 -3.04 15.60
N PRO A 291 0.64 -3.83 16.30
CA PRO A 291 2.10 -3.84 16.09
C PRO A 291 2.52 -4.31 14.69
N HIS A 292 1.65 -5.02 13.97
CA HIS A 292 1.93 -5.62 12.66
C HIS A 292 0.97 -5.14 11.57
N GLY A 293 0.35 -3.98 11.74
CA GLY A 293 -0.55 -3.38 10.76
C GLY A 293 -1.94 -3.07 11.31
N ALA A 294 -2.85 -2.65 10.44
CA ALA A 294 -4.21 -2.31 10.83
C ALA A 294 -5.06 -3.56 11.06
N VAL A 295 -5.63 -3.66 12.24
CA VAL A 295 -6.47 -4.77 12.73
C VAL A 295 -7.93 -4.35 12.77
N ILE A 296 -8.81 -5.16 12.20
CA ILE A 296 -10.27 -5.05 12.35
C ILE A 296 -10.73 -6.19 13.26
N PRO A 297 -11.13 -5.93 14.52
CA PRO A 297 -11.38 -6.99 15.51
C PRO A 297 -12.33 -8.09 15.04
N ALA A 298 -13.36 -7.74 14.27
CA ALA A 298 -14.35 -8.68 13.76
C ALA A 298 -13.85 -9.60 12.63
N LEU A 299 -12.72 -9.26 11.99
CA LEU A 299 -12.13 -10.02 10.88
C LEU A 299 -10.78 -10.63 11.24
N HIS A 300 -10.22 -10.22 12.38
CA HIS A 300 -8.86 -10.56 12.77
C HIS A 300 -8.72 -12.02 13.19
N ASP A 301 -7.76 -12.70 12.55
CA ASP A 301 -7.34 -14.04 12.98
C ASP A 301 -6.13 -13.92 13.91
N ALA A 302 -6.28 -14.35 15.16
CA ALA A 302 -5.21 -14.35 16.16
C ALA A 302 -3.97 -15.18 15.73
N ALA A 303 -4.12 -16.13 14.81
CA ALA A 303 -3.01 -16.88 14.24
C ALA A 303 -2.07 -15.98 13.44
N SER A 304 -2.55 -14.89 12.86
CA SER A 304 -1.76 -13.91 12.11
C SER A 304 -0.79 -13.11 12.99
N ASN A 305 -0.97 -13.11 14.32
CA ASN A 305 -0.05 -12.47 15.26
C ASN A 305 1.19 -13.34 15.59
N ARG A 306 1.22 -14.59 15.11
CA ARG A 306 2.33 -15.49 15.39
C ARG A 306 3.46 -15.22 14.40
N PRO A 307 4.72 -15.08 14.89
CA PRO A 307 5.86 -14.89 14.02
C PRO A 307 6.06 -16.12 13.11
N ILE A 308 6.52 -15.86 11.89
CA ILE A 308 6.92 -16.90 10.94
C ILE A 308 8.27 -17.44 11.42
N PRO A 309 8.41 -18.76 11.67
CA PRO A 309 9.71 -19.34 12.05
C PRO A 309 10.72 -19.20 10.91
N TYR A 310 11.93 -18.78 11.25
CA TYR A 310 13.02 -18.71 10.28
C TYR A 310 14.37 -19.02 10.96
N THR A 311 15.38 -19.38 10.16
CA THR A 311 16.76 -19.50 10.60
C THR A 311 17.55 -18.33 10.04
N PRO A 312 18.13 -17.46 10.86
CA PRO A 312 18.89 -16.30 10.40
C PRO A 312 20.10 -16.72 9.58
N VAL A 313 20.47 -15.89 8.61
CA VAL A 313 21.72 -16.03 7.84
C VAL A 313 22.72 -15.06 8.43
N CYS A 314 23.89 -15.58 8.83
CA CYS A 314 24.91 -14.79 9.52
C CYS A 314 26.20 -14.72 8.72
N ASP A 315 26.90 -13.58 8.84
CA ASP A 315 28.28 -13.39 8.46
C ASP A 315 29.13 -13.25 9.74
N HIS A 316 30.32 -13.91 9.77
CA HIS A 316 31.19 -13.97 10.92
C HIS A 316 32.58 -13.32 10.66
N ALA A 317 32.68 -12.46 9.63
CA ALA A 317 33.95 -11.79 9.29
C ALA A 317 34.47 -10.79 10.36
N GLY A 318 33.64 -10.49 11.35
CA GLY A 318 33.95 -9.64 12.51
C GLY A 318 33.08 -10.05 13.68
N ILE A 319 32.31 -9.10 14.25
CA ILE A 319 31.21 -9.51 15.11
C ILE A 319 30.15 -10.22 14.23
N PRO A 320 29.48 -11.28 14.74
CA PRO A 320 28.43 -11.93 13.98
C PRO A 320 27.33 -10.93 13.58
N VAL A 321 27.03 -10.85 12.28
CA VAL A 321 25.94 -10.02 11.72
C VAL A 321 24.90 -10.95 11.13
N CYS A 322 23.71 -11.00 11.69
CA CYS A 322 22.65 -11.93 11.34
C CYS A 322 21.45 -11.19 10.77
N VAL A 323 20.96 -11.62 9.61
CA VAL A 323 19.76 -11.09 8.96
C VAL A 323 18.75 -12.19 8.67
N HIS A 324 17.49 -11.80 8.48
CA HIS A 324 16.45 -12.71 8.01
C HIS A 324 16.78 -13.22 6.58
N PRO A 325 16.49 -14.48 6.22
CA PRO A 325 16.80 -15.05 4.89
C PRO A 325 16.31 -14.21 3.71
N ALA A 326 15.18 -13.51 3.85
CA ALA A 326 14.66 -12.60 2.83
C ALA A 326 15.63 -11.45 2.49
N TYR A 327 16.50 -11.08 3.44
CA TYR A 327 17.49 -9.99 3.30
C TYR A 327 18.90 -10.51 3.03
N ARG A 328 19.07 -11.79 2.70
CA ARG A 328 20.38 -12.40 2.44
C ARG A 328 21.23 -11.61 1.44
N SER A 329 20.63 -11.06 0.40
CA SER A 329 21.33 -10.26 -0.61
C SER A 329 21.97 -8.99 -0.06
N TYR A 330 21.46 -8.47 1.06
CA TYR A 330 21.95 -7.25 1.72
C TYR A 330 22.97 -7.54 2.83
N LEU A 331 23.14 -8.80 3.23
CA LEU A 331 24.05 -9.18 4.32
C LEU A 331 25.48 -8.64 4.13
N PRO A 332 26.12 -8.71 2.94
CA PRO A 332 27.45 -8.13 2.75
C PRO A 332 27.49 -6.61 2.96
N ASP A 333 26.46 -5.91 2.52
CA ASP A 333 26.38 -4.45 2.67
C ASP A 333 26.15 -4.07 4.14
N VAL A 334 25.33 -4.83 4.88
CA VAL A 334 25.11 -4.65 6.34
C VAL A 334 26.40 -4.94 7.12
N THR A 335 27.11 -6.04 6.81
CA THR A 335 28.39 -6.37 7.44
C THR A 335 29.43 -5.28 7.20
N THR A 336 29.49 -4.75 5.97
CA THR A 336 30.39 -3.64 5.61
C THR A 336 30.03 -2.35 6.38
N ALA A 337 28.76 -2.14 6.67
CA ALA A 337 28.31 -0.98 7.45
C ALA A 337 28.62 -1.13 8.94
N VAL A 338 28.28 -2.26 9.54
CA VAL A 338 28.40 -2.52 10.99
C VAL A 338 29.84 -2.71 11.41
N GLY A 339 30.67 -3.36 10.59
CA GLY A 339 32.06 -3.73 10.94
C GLY A 339 32.95 -2.57 11.43
N PRO A 340 33.01 -1.41 10.75
CA PRO A 340 33.73 -0.24 11.22
C PRO A 340 33.23 0.30 12.56
N VAL A 341 31.90 0.37 12.74
CA VAL A 341 31.27 0.81 14.00
C VAL A 341 31.65 -0.14 15.14
N ALA A 342 31.53 -1.44 14.94
CA ALA A 342 31.85 -2.44 15.94
C ALA A 342 33.32 -2.39 16.37
N ARG A 343 34.25 -2.12 15.43
CA ARG A 343 35.66 -1.94 15.74
C ARG A 343 35.94 -0.68 16.55
N GLU A 344 35.30 0.41 16.22
CA GLU A 344 35.43 1.69 16.96
C GLU A 344 34.88 1.56 18.38
N LEU A 345 33.84 0.79 18.58
CA LEU A 345 33.18 0.58 19.88
C LEU A 345 33.84 -0.54 20.70
N ALA A 346 34.75 -1.34 20.12
CA ALA A 346 35.33 -2.48 20.78
C ALA A 346 36.04 -2.11 22.11
N GLY A 347 35.76 -2.85 23.18
CA GLY A 347 36.30 -2.59 24.51
C GLY A 347 35.56 -1.55 25.34
N LEU A 348 34.58 -0.83 24.76
CA LEU A 348 33.72 0.09 25.53
C LEU A 348 32.62 -0.69 26.27
N PRO A 349 32.14 -0.19 27.42
CA PRO A 349 31.01 -0.79 28.13
C PRO A 349 29.76 -0.85 27.26
N GLY A 350 29.20 -2.06 27.07
CA GLY A 350 28.03 -2.27 26.24
C GLY A 350 28.29 -2.18 24.73
N ALA A 351 29.54 -2.33 24.29
CA ALA A 351 29.84 -2.54 22.87
C ALA A 351 29.14 -3.79 22.34
N PRO A 352 28.54 -3.76 21.13
CA PRO A 352 27.83 -4.90 20.61
C PRO A 352 28.79 -6.06 20.30
N ALA A 353 28.44 -7.24 20.82
CA ALA A 353 29.14 -8.49 20.50
C ALA A 353 28.56 -9.20 19.26
N GLN A 354 27.36 -8.83 18.88
CA GLN A 354 26.63 -9.34 17.74
C GLN A 354 25.67 -8.27 17.22
N ALA A 355 25.32 -8.32 15.94
CA ALA A 355 24.25 -7.54 15.35
C ALA A 355 23.18 -8.48 14.78
N THR A 356 21.92 -8.22 15.04
CA THR A 356 20.80 -9.06 14.61
C THR A 356 19.67 -8.21 14.08
N GLN A 357 19.15 -8.61 12.91
CA GLN A 357 17.93 -8.00 12.38
C GLN A 357 16.73 -8.41 13.23
N VAL A 358 15.89 -7.43 13.54
CA VAL A 358 14.62 -7.59 14.21
C VAL A 358 13.50 -7.01 13.34
N PRO A 359 12.24 -7.47 13.51
CA PRO A 359 11.12 -6.91 12.76
C PRO A 359 10.97 -5.40 13.05
N ALA A 360 10.67 -4.63 12.01
CA ALA A 360 10.29 -3.24 12.19
C ALA A 360 8.94 -3.18 12.92
N VAL A 361 8.81 -2.28 13.89
CA VAL A 361 7.52 -2.02 14.53
C VAL A 361 6.69 -1.14 13.61
N PHE A 362 5.43 -1.52 13.40
CA PHE A 362 4.50 -0.70 12.63
C PHE A 362 4.29 0.65 13.33
N GLU A 363 4.58 1.75 12.63
CA GLU A 363 4.44 3.09 13.20
C GLU A 363 2.97 3.42 13.44
N ASN A 364 2.60 3.61 14.69
CA ASN A 364 1.28 4.06 15.08
C ASN A 364 1.01 5.47 14.62
N GLY A 365 0.01 5.62 13.88
CA GLY A 365 -0.47 6.90 13.43
C GLY A 365 -0.48 6.92 11.93
N GLY A 366 -1.53 7.37 11.38
CA GLY A 366 -1.73 7.55 9.96
C GLY A 366 -0.48 8.07 9.23
N PRO A 367 -0.58 8.48 8.01
CA PRO A 367 0.57 8.86 7.21
C PRO A 367 1.35 9.97 7.90
N CYS A 368 2.38 9.58 8.63
CA CYS A 368 3.28 10.51 9.29
C CYS A 368 4.22 11.16 8.26
N MET A 369 3.64 11.86 7.30
CA MET A 369 4.37 12.71 6.38
C MET A 369 4.67 14.08 7.03
N GLY A 370 5.11 14.09 8.26
CA GLY A 370 5.54 15.35 8.86
C GLY A 370 5.23 15.52 10.33
N GLY A 371 5.74 14.69 11.21
CA GLY A 371 5.80 15.04 12.60
C GLY A 371 5.25 14.08 13.64
N CYS A 372 5.05 12.82 13.30
CA CYS A 372 4.75 11.82 14.31
C CYS A 372 6.01 11.53 15.13
N ARG A 373 5.89 11.63 16.44
CA ARG A 373 6.92 11.15 17.35
C ARG A 373 6.79 9.65 17.47
N PRO A 374 7.88 8.88 17.30
CA PRO A 374 7.88 7.46 17.55
C PRO A 374 7.43 7.19 18.99
N THR A 375 6.67 6.13 19.19
CA THR A 375 6.29 5.68 20.54
C THR A 375 7.51 5.08 21.25
N ALA A 376 7.47 4.98 22.58
CA ALA A 376 8.53 4.32 23.35
C ALA A 376 8.79 2.87 22.87
N ALA A 377 7.76 2.15 22.42
CA ALA A 377 7.90 0.81 21.86
C ALA A 377 8.65 0.80 20.53
N GLN A 378 8.42 1.79 19.66
CA GLN A 378 9.13 1.95 18.39
C GLN A 378 10.61 2.27 18.60
N LEU A 379 10.91 2.99 19.68
CA LEU A 379 12.27 3.36 20.07
C LEU A 379 13.09 2.19 20.63
N GLN A 380 12.43 1.15 21.13
CA GLN A 380 13.11 -0.03 21.68
C GLN A 380 13.65 -0.98 20.61
N VAL A 381 13.30 -0.78 19.34
CA VAL A 381 13.65 -1.71 18.26
C VAL A 381 15.12 -1.59 17.84
N GLU A 382 15.68 -0.37 17.86
CA GLU A 382 17.08 -0.10 17.54
C GLU A 382 17.84 0.15 18.84
N THR A 383 18.18 -0.92 19.53
CA THR A 383 18.83 -0.87 20.84
C THR A 383 19.99 -1.84 20.89
N ILE A 384 20.91 -1.57 21.82
CA ILE A 384 21.89 -2.57 22.25
C ILE A 384 21.44 -3.11 23.60
N GLY A 385 21.12 -4.41 23.63
CA GLY A 385 20.61 -5.06 24.84
C GLY A 385 21.11 -6.49 25.00
N GLY A 386 20.85 -7.06 26.17
CA GLY A 386 21.22 -8.44 26.47
C GLY A 386 22.62 -8.62 27.06
N SER A 387 22.97 -9.87 27.35
CA SER A 387 24.28 -10.29 27.85
C SER A 387 24.63 -11.63 27.18
N PRO A 388 25.54 -11.63 26.17
CA PRO A 388 26.31 -10.50 25.62
C PRO A 388 25.47 -9.43 24.94
N PRO A 389 25.95 -8.17 24.81
CA PRO A 389 25.25 -7.10 24.15
C PRO A 389 25.00 -7.40 22.66
N VAL A 390 23.73 -7.29 22.22
CA VAL A 390 23.31 -7.48 20.82
C VAL A 390 22.78 -6.17 20.28
N LEU A 391 23.30 -5.73 19.14
CA LEU A 391 22.73 -4.64 18.36
C LEU A 391 21.51 -5.17 17.58
N HIS A 392 20.34 -4.68 17.92
CA HIS A 392 19.12 -4.92 17.17
C HIS A 392 19.01 -3.89 16.04
N MET A 393 18.82 -4.36 14.81
CA MET A 393 18.71 -3.52 13.62
C MET A 393 17.40 -3.79 12.91
N THR A 394 16.79 -2.74 12.38
CA THR A 394 15.69 -2.87 11.43
C THR A 394 16.19 -2.58 10.02
N LEU A 395 15.91 -3.47 9.08
CA LEU A 395 16.18 -3.20 7.67
C LEU A 395 14.88 -2.66 7.06
N ASN A 396 14.70 -1.34 7.17
CA ASN A 396 13.51 -0.72 6.63
C ASN A 396 13.57 -0.68 5.09
N ALA A 397 12.50 -1.09 4.49
CA ALA A 397 12.28 -1.10 3.06
C ALA A 397 12.61 0.21 2.33
N ILE A 398 12.27 1.33 2.92
CA ILE A 398 12.53 2.67 2.35
C ILE A 398 14.03 2.97 2.28
N THR A 399 14.81 2.32 3.13
CA THR A 399 16.26 2.54 3.26
C THR A 399 17.12 1.53 2.50
N LEU A 400 16.52 0.47 1.97
CA LEU A 400 17.25 -0.53 1.18
C LEU A 400 17.77 0.05 -0.15
N PRO A 401 18.96 -0.38 -0.61
CA PRO A 401 19.48 0.01 -1.91
C PRO A 401 18.49 -0.31 -3.05
N GLY A 402 18.25 0.67 -3.90
CA GLY A 402 17.24 0.60 -4.97
C GLY A 402 15.88 1.18 -4.61
N SER A 403 15.57 1.38 -3.32
CA SER A 403 14.32 2.00 -2.89
C SER A 403 14.41 3.53 -3.02
N PHE A 404 13.44 4.15 -3.68
CA PHE A 404 13.30 5.61 -3.80
C PHE A 404 14.61 6.38 -4.12
N GLY A 405 15.51 5.76 -4.88
CA GLY A 405 16.80 6.36 -5.24
C GLY A 405 17.90 6.20 -4.18
N MET A 406 17.68 5.41 -3.14
CA MET A 406 18.71 5.04 -2.17
C MET A 406 19.84 4.29 -2.87
N ASP A 407 21.05 4.78 -2.75
CA ASP A 407 22.26 4.08 -3.19
C ASP A 407 22.88 3.27 -2.05
N LYS A 408 23.90 2.48 -2.37
CA LYS A 408 24.63 1.68 -1.37
C LYS A 408 25.32 2.54 -0.33
N SER A 409 25.76 3.73 -0.67
CA SER A 409 26.49 4.61 0.24
C SER A 409 25.53 5.21 1.28
N GLY A 410 24.33 5.62 0.86
CA GLY A 410 23.27 6.08 1.74
C GLY A 410 22.80 4.99 2.68
N PHE A 411 22.56 3.78 2.17
CA PHE A 411 22.20 2.61 2.97
C PHE A 411 23.27 2.31 4.04
N THR A 412 24.55 2.22 3.63
CA THR A 412 25.66 1.97 4.55
C THR A 412 25.74 3.05 5.63
N GLY A 413 25.56 4.32 5.24
CA GLY A 413 25.54 5.45 6.16
C GLY A 413 24.40 5.36 7.18
N LEU A 414 23.21 4.95 6.76
CA LEU A 414 22.06 4.76 7.64
C LEU A 414 22.27 3.65 8.66
N ILE A 415 22.75 2.48 8.23
CA ILE A 415 23.04 1.37 9.16
C ILE A 415 24.09 1.79 10.20
N ARG A 416 25.12 2.52 9.79
CA ARG A 416 26.11 3.08 10.72
C ARG A 416 25.49 4.05 11.70
N LEU A 417 24.63 4.94 11.20
CA LEU A 417 23.90 5.91 12.02
C LEU A 417 23.06 5.22 13.08
N GLU A 418 22.27 4.22 12.69
CA GLU A 418 21.41 3.45 13.58
C GLU A 418 22.25 2.73 14.66
N ALA A 419 23.36 2.11 14.26
CA ALA A 419 24.25 1.42 15.20
C ALA A 419 24.88 2.38 16.22
N VAL A 420 25.37 3.54 15.76
CA VAL A 420 25.98 4.55 16.66
C VAL A 420 24.89 5.21 17.53
N HIS A 421 23.72 5.47 16.97
CA HIS A 421 22.57 6.02 17.70
C HIS A 421 22.14 5.09 18.85
N ALA A 422 21.98 3.80 18.56
CA ALA A 422 21.68 2.79 19.57
C ALA A 422 22.76 2.69 20.66
N PHE A 423 24.03 2.86 20.30
CA PHE A 423 25.14 2.84 21.24
C PHE A 423 25.16 4.07 22.17
N VAL A 424 24.91 5.25 21.63
CA VAL A 424 24.90 6.51 22.39
C VAL A 424 23.66 6.63 23.27
N GLY A 425 22.62 5.82 23.02
CA GLY A 425 21.37 5.84 23.81
C GLY A 425 20.52 7.07 23.56
N ALA A 426 20.58 7.64 22.37
CA ALA A 426 19.88 8.88 22.04
C ALA A 426 18.35 8.76 21.95
N GLY A 427 17.80 7.67 22.41
CA GLY A 427 16.38 7.29 22.55
C GLY A 427 15.35 8.20 21.87
N GLY A 428 14.78 7.77 20.77
CA GLY A 428 13.58 8.34 20.18
C GLY A 428 13.61 9.76 19.66
N GLY A 429 14.74 10.23 19.26
CA GLY A 429 14.89 11.55 18.71
C GLY A 429 16.32 11.81 18.29
N SER A 430 16.66 13.05 17.97
CA SER A 430 18.04 13.42 17.64
C SER A 430 19.01 13.32 18.82
N GLY A 431 18.54 12.99 20.02
CA GLY A 431 19.31 13.00 21.25
C GLY A 431 19.64 14.41 21.77
N THR A 432 20.36 14.47 22.90
CA THR A 432 20.89 15.74 23.42
C THR A 432 21.99 16.28 22.50
N PRO A 433 22.31 17.59 22.58
CA PRO A 433 23.42 18.15 21.81
C PRO A 433 24.75 17.42 21.98
N ALA A 434 25.07 16.93 23.19
CA ALA A 434 26.29 16.17 23.46
C ALA A 434 26.23 14.78 22.81
N GLN A 435 25.10 14.10 22.87
CA GLN A 435 24.89 12.81 22.17
C GLN A 435 25.08 12.99 20.66
N GLN A 436 24.51 14.07 20.07
CA GLN A 436 24.69 14.36 18.62
C GLN A 436 26.14 14.61 18.25
N VAL A 437 26.91 15.32 19.08
CA VAL A 437 28.33 15.55 18.85
C VAL A 437 29.12 14.26 18.87
N VAL A 438 28.90 13.41 19.88
CA VAL A 438 29.57 12.11 19.99
C VAL A 438 29.18 11.20 18.83
N GLN A 439 27.89 11.14 18.50
CA GLN A 439 27.38 10.40 17.36
C GLN A 439 28.04 10.82 16.04
N ALA A 440 28.12 12.12 15.78
CA ALA A 440 28.75 12.64 14.57
C ALA A 440 30.25 12.28 14.48
N ALA A 441 30.96 12.32 15.59
CA ALA A 441 32.36 11.92 15.63
C ALA A 441 32.54 10.43 15.38
N LEU A 442 31.80 9.56 16.07
CA LEU A 442 31.86 8.10 15.88
C LEU A 442 31.49 7.67 14.45
N LEU A 443 30.52 8.36 13.84
CA LEU A 443 30.17 8.15 12.43
C LEU A 443 31.32 8.53 11.48
N ALA A 444 32.01 9.62 11.77
CA ALA A 444 33.17 10.06 10.98
C ALA A 444 34.29 9.00 11.03
N ASP A 445 34.56 8.45 12.20
CA ASP A 445 35.58 7.42 12.42
C ASP A 445 35.16 6.08 11.77
N ALA A 446 33.88 5.76 11.79
CA ALA A 446 33.31 4.61 11.08
C ALA A 446 33.29 4.77 9.55
N GLY A 447 33.81 5.88 9.01
CA GLY A 447 33.90 6.13 7.58
C GLY A 447 32.68 6.82 6.96
N THR A 448 31.91 7.57 7.76
CA THR A 448 30.88 8.50 7.26
C THR A 448 31.28 9.93 7.61
N PRO A 449 32.08 10.62 6.76
CA PRO A 449 32.64 11.94 7.06
C PRO A 449 31.58 12.96 7.44
N LEU A 450 31.89 13.92 8.30
CA LEU A 450 30.96 14.94 8.77
C LEU A 450 30.26 15.67 7.62
N ALA A 451 30.94 15.90 6.50
CA ALA A 451 30.36 16.54 5.32
C ALA A 451 29.30 15.68 4.62
N ALA A 452 29.38 14.34 4.73
CA ALA A 452 28.43 13.41 4.12
C ALA A 452 27.23 13.10 5.04
N GLN A 453 27.35 13.34 6.34
CA GLN A 453 26.32 13.01 7.34
C GLN A 453 24.97 13.70 7.10
N PRO A 454 24.89 14.97 6.62
CA PRO A 454 23.61 15.61 6.31
C PRO A 454 22.75 14.81 5.32
N HIS A 455 23.36 14.18 4.32
CA HIS A 455 22.64 13.36 3.35
C HIS A 455 22.09 12.08 3.99
N VAL A 456 22.82 11.50 4.90
CA VAL A 456 22.41 10.30 5.65
C VAL A 456 21.30 10.64 6.65
N LEU A 457 21.47 11.74 7.40
CA LEU A 457 20.47 12.21 8.39
C LEU A 457 19.15 12.59 7.75
N GLY A 458 19.15 13.10 6.51
CA GLY A 458 17.94 13.44 5.76
C GLY A 458 17.06 12.23 5.42
N PHE A 459 17.61 11.03 5.42
CA PHE A 459 16.89 9.78 5.18
C PHE A 459 16.60 8.99 6.47
N SER A 460 17.18 9.40 7.59
CA SER A 460 16.95 8.70 8.86
C SER A 460 15.49 8.88 9.30
N PRO A 461 14.76 7.78 9.61
CA PRO A 461 13.43 7.86 10.21
C PRO A 461 13.39 8.73 11.46
N TRP A 462 14.47 8.78 12.20
CA TRP A 462 14.65 9.57 13.43
C TRP A 462 14.81 11.06 13.17
N ALA A 463 15.48 11.44 12.10
CA ALA A 463 15.59 12.84 11.68
C ALA A 463 14.22 13.40 11.25
N LEU A 464 13.34 12.57 10.72
CA LEU A 464 11.97 12.95 10.33
C LEU A 464 11.05 13.05 11.55
N ALA A 465 11.29 12.29 12.62
CA ALA A 465 10.43 12.22 13.80
C ALA A 465 10.62 13.38 14.80
N GLY A 466 11.73 14.08 14.79
CA GLY A 466 12.12 15.02 15.85
C GLY A 466 11.98 16.50 15.58
N SER A 467 11.72 16.93 14.36
CA SER A 467 11.64 18.36 14.03
C SER A 467 10.88 18.55 12.74
N GLY A 468 9.97 19.52 12.71
CA GLY A 468 9.36 20.03 11.49
C GLY A 468 10.41 20.24 10.38
N PRO A 469 10.02 20.72 9.17
CA PRO A 469 10.87 20.70 7.99
C PRO A 469 12.19 21.43 8.25
N ARG A 470 13.13 20.75 8.89
CA ARG A 470 14.53 21.15 8.84
C ARG A 470 15.00 20.65 7.48
N SER A 471 15.32 21.60 6.62
CA SER A 471 16.12 21.34 5.43
C SER A 471 17.16 20.26 5.77
N ALA A 472 17.13 19.15 5.03
CA ALA A 472 18.15 18.12 5.08
C ALA A 472 19.51 18.82 5.15
N GLY A 473 20.09 18.87 6.37
CA GLY A 473 21.31 19.46 6.20
C GLY A 473 22.07 20.01 7.24
N SER A 474 22.60 20.05 7.94
CA SER A 474 23.74 20.51 8.76
C SER A 474 23.38 20.53 10.23
N TYR A 475 24.17 19.80 10.98
CA TYR A 475 24.32 20.10 12.40
C TYR A 475 24.49 21.62 12.56
N PRO A 476 23.88 22.24 13.57
CA PRO A 476 24.18 23.63 13.89
C PRO A 476 25.71 23.84 13.90
N PRO A 477 26.24 24.96 13.38
CA PRO A 477 27.68 25.16 13.24
C PRO A 477 28.46 24.92 14.53
N GLN A 478 27.86 25.21 15.68
CA GLN A 478 28.42 24.98 17.01
C GLN A 478 28.60 23.48 17.31
N LEU A 479 27.61 22.64 16.96
CA LEU A 479 27.71 21.19 17.15
C LEU A 479 28.71 20.57 16.16
N SER A 480 28.75 21.05 14.92
CA SER A 480 29.75 20.62 13.92
C SER A 480 31.18 20.96 14.36
N ALA A 481 31.37 22.11 14.98
CA ALA A 481 32.70 22.49 15.53
C ALA A 481 33.08 21.60 16.73
N ALA A 482 32.14 21.31 17.62
CA ALA A 482 32.37 20.41 18.75
C ALA A 482 32.64 18.96 18.27
N ALA A 483 31.89 18.47 17.28
CA ALA A 483 32.11 17.15 16.68
C ALA A 483 33.50 17.03 16.05
N ARG A 484 33.94 18.06 15.31
CA ARG A 484 35.31 18.09 14.76
C ARG A 484 36.37 18.06 15.85
N ARG A 485 36.23 18.82 16.95
CA ARG A 485 37.18 18.79 18.08
C ARG A 485 37.23 17.41 18.71
N PHE A 486 36.06 16.84 19.01
CA PHE A 486 35.98 15.52 19.63
C PHE A 486 36.56 14.42 18.72
N ALA A 487 36.28 14.44 17.42
CA ALA A 487 36.85 13.53 16.44
C ALA A 487 38.36 13.71 16.24
N ALA A 488 38.90 14.92 16.44
CA ALA A 488 40.32 15.19 16.34
C ALA A 488 41.17 14.67 17.54
N LEU A 489 40.52 14.24 18.62
CA LEU A 489 41.21 13.63 19.75
C LEU A 489 41.88 12.31 19.31
N PRO A 490 43.05 11.97 19.90
CA PRO A 490 43.61 10.65 19.74
C PRO A 490 42.60 9.56 20.11
N ALA A 491 42.51 8.48 19.34
CA ALA A 491 41.53 7.40 19.55
C ALA A 491 41.53 6.87 21.00
N ALA A 492 42.74 6.70 21.60
CA ALA A 492 42.86 6.26 22.99
C ALA A 492 42.23 7.26 24.00
N ALA A 493 42.42 8.58 23.78
CA ALA A 493 41.86 9.60 24.67
C ALA A 493 40.32 9.65 24.53
N ARG A 494 39.82 9.56 23.33
CA ARG A 494 38.38 9.50 23.04
C ARG A 494 37.76 8.25 23.66
N HIS A 495 38.42 7.10 23.52
CA HIS A 495 37.97 5.83 24.09
C HIS A 495 37.95 5.88 25.62
N ALA A 496 38.98 6.43 26.25
CA ALA A 496 39.06 6.61 27.71
C ALA A 496 37.94 7.52 28.21
N TRP A 497 37.66 8.64 27.50
CA TRP A 497 36.58 9.56 27.84
C TRP A 497 35.21 8.87 27.71
N LEU A 498 34.97 8.15 26.62
CA LEU A 498 33.72 7.41 26.42
C LEU A 498 33.53 6.35 27.51
N ALA A 499 34.55 5.59 27.84
CA ALA A 499 34.49 4.57 28.89
C ALA A 499 34.08 5.15 30.26
N ALA A 500 34.56 6.38 30.56
CA ALA A 500 34.25 7.06 31.82
C ALA A 500 32.86 7.75 31.84
N HIS A 501 32.34 8.20 30.70
CA HIS A 501 31.17 9.06 30.65
C HIS A 501 29.98 8.46 29.92
N LEU A 502 30.09 7.24 29.38
CA LEU A 502 29.04 6.65 28.51
C LEU A 502 27.69 6.51 29.20
N ALA A 503 27.66 6.11 30.48
CA ALA A 503 26.40 6.01 31.23
C ALA A 503 25.71 7.38 31.35
N ALA A 504 26.45 8.40 31.78
CA ALA A 504 25.92 9.77 31.91
C ALA A 504 25.52 10.36 30.54
N LEU A 505 26.24 10.01 29.47
CA LEU A 505 25.92 10.41 28.11
C LEU A 505 24.59 9.78 27.65
N ARG A 506 24.40 8.48 27.88
CA ARG A 506 23.17 7.75 27.57
C ARG A 506 21.96 8.29 28.32
N ASP A 507 22.17 8.66 29.59
CA ASP A 507 21.13 9.28 30.42
C ASP A 507 20.87 10.74 30.08
N GLY A 508 21.61 11.33 29.12
CA GLY A 508 21.46 12.70 28.69
C GLY A 508 22.01 13.76 29.67
N HIS A 509 22.82 13.33 30.64
CA HIS A 509 23.37 14.18 31.69
C HIS A 509 24.67 14.91 31.30
N VAL A 510 25.21 14.66 30.10
CA VAL A 510 26.40 15.32 29.58
C VAL A 510 25.99 16.55 28.77
N SER A 511 26.62 17.69 29.04
CA SER A 511 26.50 18.91 28.21
C SER A 511 27.65 19.00 27.19
N VAL A 512 27.46 19.81 26.12
CA VAL A 512 28.49 20.04 25.09
C VAL A 512 29.76 20.65 25.68
N GLY A 513 29.65 21.46 26.73
CA GLY A 513 30.79 22.09 27.40
C GLY A 513 31.63 21.10 28.24
N GLN A 514 31.14 19.91 28.52
CA GLN A 514 31.86 18.84 29.23
C GLN A 514 32.58 17.86 28.26
N LEU A 515 32.38 18.04 26.97
CA LEU A 515 33.13 17.32 25.96
C LEU A 515 34.55 17.87 25.87
N PRO A 516 35.60 17.02 25.76
CA PRO A 516 36.97 17.45 25.69
C PRO A 516 37.34 18.22 24.43
#